data_86674be0761dc4b4a06ebf7d5e1d7967
#
_entry.id   86674be0761dc4b4a06ebf7d5e1d7967
#
_cell.length_a   1.000
_cell.length_b   1.000
_cell.length_c   1.000
_cell.angle_alpha   90.00
_cell.angle_beta   90.00
_cell.angle_gamma   90.00
#
_symmetry.space_group_name_H-M   'P 1'
#
loop_
_entity.id
_entity.type
_entity.pdbx_description
1 polymer ?
#
loop_
_entity_poly.entity_id
_entity_poly.type
_entity_poly.pdbx_seq_one_letter_code
_entity_poly.pdbx_strand_id
1 'polypeptide(L)'
;MKNLIITFVVLIATSALEAQTPNPRLFENDWYLMELTVDGNTIDIPSTSEIGDIELFLTETRIETLVCNGLGTDISDFTNESFTIDTWNMLIFTCNLQSTFDFESLYFEDFLRFGFPVGEVFTYTLVSGPNDTLTLTITNEDGDTAIYGNPALEIEDVKSNTIVLYPNPVSEKLFLQLTTGVAAQEVRVVDIQGRLIHKEIPPHAGLIEIEINSLSSGLYFVQVLDKNGQSSIERFVKE
;
A
#
# COMPACT_ATOMS: atom_id res chain seq x y z
N MET A 1 -8.48 -0.96 82.16
CA MET A 1 -7.49 -0.83 81.06
C MET A 1 -8.05 -1.57 79.81
N LYS A 2 -8.53 -0.80 78.82
CA LYS A 2 -9.09 -1.40 77.59
C LYS A 2 -7.97 -1.50 76.56
N ASN A 3 -7.61 -2.72 76.18
CA ASN A 3 -6.67 -2.97 75.08
C ASN A 3 -7.36 -2.74 73.74
N LEU A 4 -6.91 -1.75 73.01
CA LEU A 4 -7.34 -1.46 71.67
C LEU A 4 -6.48 -2.31 70.71
N ILE A 5 -7.07 -3.34 70.09
CA ILE A 5 -6.43 -4.15 69.06
C ILE A 5 -6.65 -3.41 67.70
N ILE A 6 -5.59 -2.83 67.17
CA ILE A 6 -5.61 -2.22 65.82
C ILE A 6 -5.29 -3.36 64.82
N THR A 7 -6.33 -3.77 64.12
CA THR A 7 -6.15 -4.73 63.00
C THR A 7 -5.70 -3.96 61.74
N PHE A 8 -4.46 -4.18 61.33
CA PHE A 8 -3.93 -3.67 60.06
C PHE A 8 -4.45 -4.54 58.90
N VAL A 9 -5.35 -4.00 58.10
CA VAL A 9 -5.79 -4.64 56.85
C VAL A 9 -4.77 -4.24 55.76
N VAL A 10 -3.90 -5.16 55.36
CA VAL A 10 -3.02 -4.98 54.22
C VAL A 10 -3.84 -5.25 52.96
N LEU A 11 -4.23 -4.20 52.25
CA LEU A 11 -4.76 -4.32 50.89
C LEU A 11 -3.59 -4.68 49.94
N ILE A 12 -3.52 -5.95 49.54
CA ILE A 12 -2.66 -6.37 48.46
C ILE A 12 -3.39 -5.99 47.17
N ALA A 13 -2.99 -4.90 46.55
CA ALA A 13 -3.39 -4.59 45.17
C ALA A 13 -2.67 -5.58 44.25
N THR A 14 -3.38 -6.62 43.83
CA THR A 14 -2.96 -7.46 42.72
C THR A 14 -3.19 -6.64 41.45
N SER A 15 -2.13 -6.01 40.91
CA SER A 15 -2.12 -5.56 39.53
C SER A 15 -2.24 -6.83 38.67
N ALA A 16 -3.38 -7.05 38.05
CA ALA A 16 -3.49 -8.00 36.96
C ALA A 16 -2.54 -7.49 35.87
N LEU A 17 -1.47 -8.23 35.61
CA LEU A 17 -0.67 -8.08 34.38
C LEU A 17 -1.61 -8.61 33.28
N GLU A 18 -2.38 -7.73 32.67
CA GLU A 18 -3.07 -8.09 31.43
C GLU A 18 -1.96 -8.40 30.44
N ALA A 19 -1.95 -9.62 29.90
CA ALA A 19 -1.09 -9.97 28.79
C ALA A 19 -1.40 -8.99 27.66
N GLN A 20 -0.45 -8.14 27.33
CA GLN A 20 -0.61 -7.14 26.29
C GLN A 20 -0.58 -7.86 24.94
N THR A 21 -1.74 -8.21 24.42
CA THR A 21 -1.88 -8.84 23.12
C THR A 21 -1.62 -7.84 22.00
N PRO A 22 -1.02 -8.25 20.90
CA PRO A 22 -0.83 -7.37 19.74
C PRO A 22 -2.15 -6.84 19.19
N ASN A 23 -2.10 -5.66 18.56
CA ASN A 23 -3.29 -5.07 17.94
C ASN A 23 -3.74 -5.94 16.74
N PRO A 24 -4.99 -6.46 16.71
CA PRO A 24 -5.46 -7.31 15.61
C PRO A 24 -5.33 -6.66 14.21
N ARG A 25 -5.41 -5.34 14.12
CA ARG A 25 -5.23 -4.61 12.85
C ARG A 25 -3.87 -4.84 12.19
N LEU A 26 -2.88 -5.31 12.93
CA LEU A 26 -1.58 -5.70 12.36
C LEU A 26 -1.69 -6.85 11.38
N PHE A 27 -2.64 -7.77 11.61
CA PHE A 27 -2.80 -9.00 10.85
C PHE A 27 -3.93 -8.94 9.81
N GLU A 28 -4.71 -7.87 9.84
CA GLU A 28 -5.88 -7.65 8.97
C GLU A 28 -5.57 -6.74 7.80
N ASN A 29 -4.34 -6.23 7.71
CA ASN A 29 -3.92 -5.28 6.67
C ASN A 29 -2.70 -5.80 5.91
N ASP A 30 -2.61 -5.42 4.66
CA ASP A 30 -1.41 -5.55 3.85
C ASP A 30 -0.50 -4.34 4.14
N TRP A 31 0.78 -4.58 4.34
CA TRP A 31 1.75 -3.56 4.71
C TRP A 31 2.78 -3.36 3.61
N TYR A 32 2.96 -2.12 3.16
CA TYR A 32 3.91 -1.77 2.10
C TYR A 32 4.96 -0.81 2.63
N LEU A 33 6.23 -1.11 2.35
CA LEU A 33 7.36 -0.29 2.78
C LEU A 33 7.30 1.08 2.10
N MET A 34 7.25 2.12 2.92
CA MET A 34 7.21 3.53 2.49
C MET A 34 8.54 4.22 2.69
N GLU A 35 9.23 3.89 3.79
CA GLU A 35 10.51 4.51 4.16
C GLU A 35 11.38 3.52 4.93
N LEU A 36 12.67 3.53 4.66
CA LEU A 36 13.69 2.79 5.39
C LEU A 36 14.76 3.77 5.88
N THR A 37 15.11 3.71 7.15
CA THR A 37 16.23 4.48 7.74
C THR A 37 17.21 3.52 8.37
N VAL A 38 18.47 3.60 7.95
CA VAL A 38 19.60 2.81 8.48
C VAL A 38 20.72 3.76 8.87
N ASP A 39 21.30 3.59 10.06
CA ASP A 39 22.36 4.45 10.61
C ASP A 39 21.98 5.95 10.59
N GLY A 40 20.69 6.27 10.77
CA GLY A 40 20.16 7.62 10.75
C GLY A 40 20.05 8.26 9.36
N ASN A 41 20.26 7.50 8.28
CA ASN A 41 20.09 7.95 6.90
C ASN A 41 18.85 7.33 6.29
N THR A 42 17.99 8.14 5.67
CA THR A 42 16.89 7.63 4.85
C THR A 42 17.44 7.01 3.57
N ILE A 43 17.02 5.78 3.30
CA ILE A 43 17.46 4.98 2.16
C ILE A 43 16.41 5.10 1.04
N ASP A 44 16.86 5.49 -0.15
CA ASP A 44 16.00 5.53 -1.33
C ASP A 44 15.64 4.11 -1.78
N ILE A 45 14.35 3.81 -1.91
CA ILE A 45 13.87 2.54 -2.46
C ILE A 45 14.07 2.58 -3.98
N PRO A 46 14.91 1.68 -4.56
CA PRO A 46 15.22 1.75 -5.98
C PRO A 46 13.99 1.41 -6.84
N SER A 47 13.69 2.25 -7.82
CA SER A 47 12.70 1.95 -8.84
C SER A 47 13.33 1.14 -9.97
N THR A 48 13.33 -0.18 -9.84
CA THR A 48 13.91 -1.11 -10.82
C THR A 48 12.87 -2.10 -11.33
N SER A 49 13.21 -2.84 -12.40
CA SER A 49 12.33 -3.92 -12.89
C SER A 49 12.33 -5.16 -11.98
N GLU A 50 13.23 -5.23 -11.00
CA GLU A 50 13.36 -6.35 -10.07
C GLU A 50 12.71 -6.09 -8.72
N ILE A 51 12.41 -4.83 -8.39
CA ILE A 51 11.75 -4.41 -7.15
C ILE A 51 10.36 -3.89 -7.50
N GLY A 52 9.33 -4.56 -7.00
CA GLY A 52 7.96 -4.08 -6.99
C GLY A 52 7.63 -3.33 -5.69
N ASP A 53 6.37 -3.34 -5.32
CA ASP A 53 5.96 -2.91 -3.99
C ASP A 53 6.52 -3.90 -2.96
N ILE A 54 7.25 -3.39 -1.97
CA ILE A 54 7.86 -4.23 -0.94
C ILE A 54 6.83 -4.45 0.16
N GLU A 55 6.24 -5.63 0.13
CA GLU A 55 5.20 -6.03 1.07
C GLU A 55 5.80 -6.71 2.31
N LEU A 56 5.24 -6.40 3.48
CA LEU A 56 5.50 -7.07 4.73
C LEU A 56 4.25 -7.87 5.12
N PHE A 57 4.33 -9.17 5.00
CA PHE A 57 3.30 -10.07 5.49
C PHE A 57 3.54 -10.40 6.96
N LEU A 58 2.56 -10.10 7.82
CA LEU A 58 2.69 -10.23 9.27
C LEU A 58 1.59 -11.12 9.84
N THR A 59 1.98 -12.10 10.62
CA THR A 59 1.09 -12.94 11.44
C THR A 59 1.52 -12.90 12.89
N GLU A 60 0.77 -13.53 13.79
CA GLU A 60 1.14 -13.63 15.21
C GLU A 60 2.48 -14.38 15.47
N THR A 61 2.95 -15.17 14.50
CA THR A 61 4.13 -16.02 14.67
C THR A 61 5.15 -15.92 13.56
N ARG A 62 4.90 -15.06 12.55
CA ARG A 62 5.76 -15.04 11.37
C ARG A 62 5.72 -13.69 10.67
N ILE A 63 6.88 -13.30 10.15
CA ILE A 63 7.05 -12.16 9.24
C ILE A 63 7.65 -12.69 7.94
N GLU A 64 7.12 -12.22 6.81
CA GLU A 64 7.66 -12.49 5.47
C GLU A 64 7.71 -11.19 4.67
N THR A 65 8.74 -11.02 3.85
CA THR A 65 8.88 -9.89 2.94
C THR A 65 9.64 -10.29 1.69
N LEU A 66 9.44 -9.55 0.62
CA LEU A 66 10.06 -9.79 -0.68
C LEU A 66 10.60 -8.48 -1.26
N VAL A 67 11.87 -8.47 -1.60
CA VAL A 67 12.48 -7.42 -2.43
C VAL A 67 12.65 -8.00 -3.84
N CYS A 68 13.78 -8.63 -4.13
CA CYS A 68 13.96 -9.59 -5.22
C CYS A 68 14.06 -10.99 -4.63
N ASN A 69 14.85 -11.16 -3.56
CA ASN A 69 14.82 -12.38 -2.76
C ASN A 69 13.73 -12.28 -1.68
N GLY A 70 13.25 -13.43 -1.22
CA GLY A 70 12.28 -13.50 -0.13
C GLY A 70 12.96 -13.76 1.20
N LEU A 71 12.58 -13.03 2.25
CA LEU A 71 13.02 -13.27 3.61
C LEU A 71 11.83 -13.59 4.50
N GLY A 72 11.93 -14.65 5.29
CA GLY A 72 10.93 -15.05 6.28
C GLY A 72 11.58 -15.31 7.63
N THR A 73 10.86 -14.99 8.71
CA THR A 73 11.27 -15.26 10.08
C THR A 73 10.09 -15.73 10.91
N ASP A 74 10.34 -16.70 11.80
CA ASP A 74 9.41 -16.96 12.87
C ASP A 74 9.66 -15.99 14.01
N ILE A 75 8.61 -15.56 14.68
CA ILE A 75 8.66 -14.58 15.76
C ILE A 75 7.95 -15.11 17.00
N SER A 76 8.41 -14.67 18.16
CA SER A 76 7.82 -14.96 19.48
C SER A 76 7.69 -13.71 20.32
N ASP A 77 7.19 -13.86 21.53
CA ASP A 77 6.98 -12.79 22.51
C ASP A 77 6.28 -11.56 21.92
N PHE A 78 5.32 -11.80 21.02
CA PHE A 78 4.59 -10.74 20.36
C PHE A 78 3.61 -10.08 21.32
N THR A 79 3.91 -8.84 21.65
CA THR A 79 3.11 -7.98 22.54
C THR A 79 2.45 -6.85 21.75
N ASN A 80 1.85 -5.87 22.42
CA ASN A 80 1.33 -4.65 21.78
C ASN A 80 2.41 -3.62 21.39
N GLU A 81 3.69 -3.89 21.69
CA GLU A 81 4.80 -2.94 21.46
C GLU A 81 6.03 -3.58 20.84
N SER A 82 6.16 -4.91 20.88
CA SER A 82 7.38 -5.59 20.47
C SER A 82 7.15 -7.04 20.04
N PHE A 83 8.12 -7.61 19.34
CA PHE A 83 8.26 -9.02 19.02
C PHE A 83 9.75 -9.42 18.99
N THR A 84 10.01 -10.71 19.09
CA THR A 84 11.37 -11.27 19.06
C THR A 84 11.54 -12.13 17.80
N ILE A 85 12.70 -12.04 17.15
CA ILE A 85 13.05 -12.85 15.97
C ILE A 85 13.64 -14.19 16.44
N ASP A 86 13.08 -15.30 15.98
CA ASP A 86 13.50 -16.66 16.40
C ASP A 86 14.27 -17.44 15.34
N THR A 87 13.98 -17.21 14.04
CA THR A 87 14.62 -17.96 12.95
C THR A 87 14.81 -17.09 11.72
N TRP A 88 15.57 -17.60 10.74
CA TRP A 88 15.69 -16.99 9.44
C TRP A 88 15.54 -18.02 8.33
N ASN A 89 14.76 -17.68 7.32
CA ASN A 89 14.59 -18.47 6.10
C ASN A 89 14.66 -17.54 4.90
N MET A 90 15.49 -17.85 3.93
CA MET A 90 15.64 -17.04 2.70
C MET A 90 15.26 -17.85 1.46
N LEU A 91 14.46 -17.27 0.60
CA LEU A 91 14.16 -17.76 -0.74
C LEU A 91 14.98 -16.96 -1.74
N ILE A 92 15.87 -17.64 -2.45
CA ILE A 92 16.79 -17.00 -3.40
C ILE A 92 16.21 -17.11 -4.81
N PHE A 93 16.09 -15.95 -5.47
CA PHE A 93 15.71 -15.81 -6.84
C PHE A 93 16.90 -15.29 -7.70
N THR A 94 16.70 -15.20 -9.00
CA THR A 94 17.72 -14.63 -9.89
C THR A 94 17.54 -13.13 -9.96
N CYS A 95 18.36 -12.40 -9.23
CA CYS A 95 18.48 -10.95 -9.26
C CYS A 95 19.75 -10.58 -10.01
N ASN A 96 19.77 -9.49 -10.78
CA ASN A 96 20.89 -9.13 -11.64
C ASN A 96 21.37 -7.70 -11.46
N LEU A 97 20.55 -6.83 -10.84
CA LEU A 97 20.87 -5.42 -10.68
C LEU A 97 21.59 -5.16 -9.35
N GLN A 98 22.72 -4.48 -9.43
CA GLN A 98 23.52 -4.14 -8.25
C GLN A 98 22.74 -3.28 -7.25
N SER A 99 21.93 -2.33 -7.74
CA SER A 99 21.08 -1.50 -6.88
C SER A 99 20.03 -2.29 -6.10
N THR A 100 19.56 -3.42 -6.67
CA THR A 100 18.64 -4.34 -5.97
C THR A 100 19.36 -5.03 -4.82
N PHE A 101 20.58 -5.54 -5.05
CA PHE A 101 21.38 -6.18 -4.02
C PHE A 101 21.78 -5.20 -2.91
N ASP A 102 22.21 -3.98 -3.29
CA ASP A 102 22.61 -2.96 -2.33
C ASP A 102 21.46 -2.59 -1.39
N PHE A 103 20.26 -2.40 -1.94
CA PHE A 103 19.07 -2.11 -1.15
C PHE A 103 18.64 -3.32 -0.29
N GLU A 104 18.66 -4.52 -0.87
CA GLU A 104 18.27 -5.75 -0.17
C GLU A 104 19.19 -6.03 1.01
N SER A 105 20.52 -5.77 0.89
CA SER A 105 21.46 -5.89 1.99
C SER A 105 21.12 -4.92 3.12
N LEU A 106 20.84 -3.64 2.82
CA LEU A 106 20.42 -2.65 3.83
C LEU A 106 19.12 -3.05 4.53
N TYR A 107 18.15 -3.57 3.78
CA TYR A 107 16.87 -3.93 4.34
C TYR A 107 16.90 -5.27 5.09
N PHE A 108 17.55 -6.31 4.55
CA PHE A 108 17.58 -7.63 5.18
C PHE A 108 18.66 -7.76 6.24
N GLU A 109 19.91 -7.32 5.97
CA GLU A 109 21.03 -7.53 6.87
C GLU A 109 21.09 -6.44 7.93
N ASP A 110 21.03 -5.16 7.54
CA ASP A 110 21.18 -4.06 8.50
C ASP A 110 19.87 -3.82 9.27
N PHE A 111 18.73 -3.69 8.61
CA PHE A 111 17.46 -3.41 9.30
C PHE A 111 16.84 -4.66 9.91
N LEU A 112 16.54 -5.72 9.12
CA LEU A 112 15.89 -6.95 9.61
C LEU A 112 16.84 -7.89 10.35
N ARG A 113 18.14 -7.61 10.36
CA ARG A 113 19.19 -8.35 11.08
C ARG A 113 19.39 -9.79 10.60
N PHE A 114 19.10 -10.04 9.31
CA PHE A 114 19.37 -11.34 8.69
C PHE A 114 20.87 -11.69 8.77
N GLY A 115 21.19 -12.90 9.25
CA GLY A 115 22.58 -13.33 9.45
C GLY A 115 23.18 -12.98 10.80
N PHE A 116 22.49 -12.21 11.62
CA PHE A 116 22.85 -11.98 13.03
C PHE A 116 22.29 -13.09 13.95
N PRO A 117 22.75 -13.19 15.20
CA PRO A 117 22.19 -14.12 16.16
C PRO A 117 20.69 -13.86 16.35
N VAL A 118 19.91 -14.92 16.44
CA VAL A 118 18.47 -14.85 16.77
C VAL A 118 18.24 -14.37 18.21
N GLY A 119 17.04 -13.88 18.50
CA GLY A 119 16.66 -13.37 19.82
C GLY A 119 16.66 -11.84 19.88
N GLU A 120 16.86 -11.16 18.75
CA GLU A 120 16.73 -9.69 18.70
C GLU A 120 15.29 -9.25 18.86
N VAL A 121 15.09 -8.16 19.61
CA VAL A 121 13.80 -7.58 19.92
C VAL A 121 13.54 -6.39 19.02
N PHE A 122 12.45 -6.44 18.28
CA PHE A 122 11.95 -5.32 17.50
C PHE A 122 10.81 -4.64 18.24
N THR A 123 10.83 -3.33 18.30
CA THR A 123 9.70 -2.55 18.80
C THR A 123 8.86 -2.03 17.63
N TYR A 124 7.57 -1.79 17.87
CA TYR A 124 6.74 -1.20 16.84
C TYR A 124 5.70 -0.24 17.40
N THR A 125 5.23 0.66 16.53
CA THR A 125 4.09 1.54 16.78
C THR A 125 3.11 1.47 15.64
N LEU A 126 1.80 1.50 15.96
CA LEU A 126 0.73 1.53 15.00
C LEU A 126 -0.10 2.81 15.18
N VAL A 127 -0.11 3.66 14.16
CA VAL A 127 -0.81 4.95 14.18
C VAL A 127 -1.93 4.95 13.14
N SER A 128 -3.13 5.37 13.57
CA SER A 128 -4.27 5.55 12.67
C SER A 128 -4.28 6.98 12.12
N GLY A 129 -4.38 7.09 10.80
CA GLY A 129 -4.56 8.33 10.06
C GLY A 129 -6.01 8.55 9.61
N PRO A 130 -6.27 9.59 8.79
CA PRO A 130 -7.57 9.81 8.16
C PRO A 130 -7.91 8.69 7.17
N ASN A 131 -9.22 8.49 6.89
CA ASN A 131 -9.72 7.49 5.92
C ASN A 131 -9.26 6.05 6.20
N ASP A 132 -9.18 5.64 7.46
CA ASP A 132 -8.71 4.32 7.90
C ASP A 132 -7.28 3.96 7.49
N THR A 133 -6.46 4.93 7.07
CA THR A 133 -5.04 4.70 6.85
C THR A 133 -4.34 4.33 8.15
N LEU A 134 -3.39 3.42 8.04
CA LEU A 134 -2.54 2.99 9.14
C LEU A 134 -1.08 3.18 8.78
N THR A 135 -0.30 3.58 9.75
CA THR A 135 1.16 3.61 9.64
C THR A 135 1.74 2.68 10.71
N LEU A 136 2.48 1.69 10.27
CA LEU A 136 3.25 0.78 11.10
C LEU A 136 4.73 1.18 11.03
N THR A 137 5.30 1.57 12.15
CA THR A 137 6.75 1.81 12.26
C THR A 137 7.36 0.67 13.06
N ILE A 138 8.34 -0.01 12.48
CA ILE A 138 9.13 -1.05 13.16
C ILE A 138 10.53 -0.50 13.38
N THR A 139 11.10 -0.75 14.57
CA THR A 139 12.43 -0.27 14.98
C THR A 139 13.23 -1.44 15.52
N ASN A 140 14.46 -1.65 15.04
CA ASN A 140 15.40 -2.63 15.56
C ASN A 140 16.16 -2.13 16.80
N GLU A 141 17.03 -2.95 17.37
CA GLU A 141 17.79 -2.59 18.58
C GLU A 141 18.84 -1.48 18.35
N ASP A 142 19.31 -1.31 17.12
CA ASP A 142 20.26 -0.25 16.74
C ASP A 142 19.56 1.10 16.50
N GLY A 143 18.23 1.12 16.49
CA GLY A 143 17.42 2.31 16.26
C GLY A 143 17.10 2.58 14.79
N ASP A 144 17.41 1.66 13.89
CA ASP A 144 17.00 1.74 12.51
C ASP A 144 15.48 1.51 12.38
N THR A 145 14.87 2.15 11.41
CA THR A 145 13.41 2.14 11.28
C THR A 145 12.96 1.79 9.89
N ALA A 146 11.88 1.01 9.80
CA ALA A 146 11.11 0.87 8.59
C ALA A 146 9.67 1.32 8.83
N ILE A 147 9.15 2.15 7.95
CA ILE A 147 7.80 2.68 7.99
C ILE A 147 6.99 2.00 6.88
N TYR A 148 5.90 1.37 7.28
CA TYR A 148 4.97 0.72 6.38
C TYR A 148 3.61 1.42 6.44
N GLY A 149 2.94 1.52 5.30
CA GLY A 149 1.55 1.94 5.20
C GLY A 149 0.66 0.77 4.77
N ASN A 150 -0.58 0.74 5.25
CA ASN A 150 -1.59 0.03 4.50
C ASN A 150 -2.01 0.96 3.36
N PRO A 151 -2.06 0.52 2.10
CA PRO A 151 -2.78 1.32 1.12
C PRO A 151 -4.20 1.43 1.68
N ALA A 152 -4.66 2.66 1.94
CA ALA A 152 -6.08 2.84 1.94
C ALA A 152 -6.56 2.12 0.68
N LEU A 153 -7.67 1.37 0.75
CA LEU A 153 -8.46 1.06 -0.41
C LEU A 153 -9.04 2.40 -0.94
N GLU A 154 -8.16 3.36 -1.15
CA GLU A 154 -8.42 4.40 -2.09
C GLU A 154 -8.52 3.61 -3.40
N ILE A 155 -9.73 3.47 -3.90
CA ILE A 155 -9.88 3.78 -5.31
C ILE A 155 -9.07 5.04 -5.42
N GLU A 156 -7.82 4.92 -5.93
CA GLU A 156 -7.20 6.10 -6.49
C GLU A 156 -8.33 6.71 -7.28
N ASP A 157 -8.90 7.80 -6.79
CA ASP A 157 -9.37 8.82 -7.68
C ASP A 157 -8.11 9.12 -8.48
N VAL A 158 -7.87 8.27 -9.47
CA VAL A 158 -7.07 8.66 -10.62
C VAL A 158 -7.73 9.96 -10.94
N LYS A 159 -7.10 11.05 -10.50
CA LYS A 159 -7.57 12.39 -10.83
C LYS A 159 -7.62 12.34 -12.33
N SER A 160 -8.75 11.93 -12.82
CA SER A 160 -9.13 11.90 -14.22
C SER A 160 -9.31 13.36 -14.67
N ASN A 161 -8.32 14.19 -14.30
CA ASN A 161 -8.16 15.50 -14.89
C ASN A 161 -7.68 15.38 -16.33
N THR A 162 -7.60 14.16 -16.84
CA THR A 162 -7.08 13.87 -18.17
C THR A 162 -8.16 14.00 -19.23
N ILE A 163 -9.45 13.87 -18.86
CA ILE A 163 -10.59 13.82 -19.76
C ILE A 163 -11.70 14.75 -19.26
N VAL A 164 -12.18 15.63 -20.13
CA VAL A 164 -13.41 16.39 -19.92
C VAL A 164 -14.39 16.06 -21.03
N LEU A 165 -15.60 15.59 -20.65
CA LEU A 165 -16.67 15.23 -21.57
C LEU A 165 -17.78 16.30 -21.54
N TYR A 166 -18.18 16.79 -22.70
CA TYR A 166 -19.31 17.73 -22.82
C TYR A 166 -20.00 17.67 -24.19
N PRO A 167 -21.31 18.03 -24.24
CA PRO A 167 -22.19 18.16 -23.10
C PRO A 167 -22.43 16.84 -22.40
N ASN A 168 -22.80 16.86 -21.14
CA ASN A 168 -23.23 15.69 -20.39
C ASN A 168 -24.39 16.10 -19.46
N PRO A 169 -25.65 15.69 -19.70
CA PRO A 169 -26.11 14.73 -20.74
C PRO A 169 -25.93 15.18 -22.19
N VAL A 170 -25.93 14.21 -23.13
CA VAL A 170 -25.66 14.44 -24.54
C VAL A 170 -26.65 13.73 -25.45
N SER A 171 -27.08 14.39 -26.56
CA SER A 171 -28.06 13.85 -27.52
C SER A 171 -27.41 13.34 -28.81
N GLU A 172 -26.49 14.07 -29.41
CA GLU A 172 -25.96 13.75 -30.75
C GLU A 172 -24.46 13.59 -30.79
N LYS A 173 -23.71 14.58 -30.26
CA LYS A 173 -22.28 14.67 -30.35
C LYS A 173 -21.65 14.89 -28.99
N LEU A 174 -20.74 14.02 -28.62
CA LEU A 174 -19.94 14.10 -27.41
C LEU A 174 -18.57 14.66 -27.75
N PHE A 175 -18.15 15.69 -27.03
CA PHE A 175 -16.80 16.24 -27.15
C PHE A 175 -15.96 15.74 -25.99
N LEU A 176 -14.81 15.19 -26.34
CA LEU A 176 -13.77 14.74 -25.42
C LEU A 176 -12.60 15.70 -25.51
N GLN A 177 -12.31 16.41 -24.44
CA GLN A 177 -11.13 17.25 -24.31
C GLN A 177 -10.11 16.58 -23.43
N LEU A 178 -8.90 16.40 -23.96
CA LEU A 178 -7.75 15.88 -23.20
C LEU A 178 -7.00 17.05 -22.55
N THR A 179 -6.52 16.82 -21.33
CA THR A 179 -5.67 17.81 -20.63
C THR A 179 -4.35 17.97 -21.38
N THR A 180 -3.74 19.15 -21.25
CA THR A 180 -2.48 19.48 -21.93
C THR A 180 -1.38 18.47 -21.60
N GLY A 181 -0.76 17.90 -22.66
CA GLY A 181 0.34 16.95 -22.53
C GLY A 181 -0.03 15.47 -22.66
N VAL A 182 -1.33 15.13 -22.64
CA VAL A 182 -1.79 13.76 -22.85
C VAL A 182 -2.06 13.52 -24.33
N ALA A 183 -1.41 12.52 -24.91
CA ALA A 183 -1.68 12.06 -26.26
C ALA A 183 -2.40 10.71 -26.18
N ALA A 184 -3.70 10.70 -26.51
CA ALA A 184 -4.45 9.46 -26.60
C ALA A 184 -3.90 8.58 -27.74
N GLN A 185 -3.67 7.33 -27.46
CA GLN A 185 -3.40 6.30 -28.46
C GLN A 185 -4.70 5.72 -28.99
N GLU A 186 -5.70 5.61 -28.13
CA GLU A 186 -6.97 4.98 -28.45
C GLU A 186 -8.08 5.56 -27.56
N VAL A 187 -9.26 5.78 -28.15
CA VAL A 187 -10.51 6.16 -27.46
C VAL A 187 -11.55 5.09 -27.71
N ARG A 188 -12.19 4.63 -26.64
CA ARG A 188 -13.26 3.62 -26.67
C ARG A 188 -14.50 4.15 -25.98
N VAL A 189 -15.68 3.84 -26.54
CA VAL A 189 -16.95 4.00 -25.85
C VAL A 189 -17.48 2.60 -25.52
N VAL A 190 -17.83 2.39 -24.26
CA VAL A 190 -18.38 1.12 -23.78
C VAL A 190 -19.70 1.35 -23.05
N ASP A 191 -20.58 0.36 -23.06
CA ASP A 191 -21.81 0.38 -22.28
C ASP A 191 -21.58 -0.08 -20.83
N ILE A 192 -22.64 -0.09 -20.03
CA ILE A 192 -22.62 -0.53 -18.62
C ILE A 192 -22.22 -2.00 -18.42
N GLN A 193 -22.19 -2.80 -19.48
CA GLN A 193 -21.77 -4.20 -19.46
C GLN A 193 -20.31 -4.35 -19.95
N GLY A 194 -19.63 -3.24 -20.24
CA GLY A 194 -18.28 -3.23 -20.77
C GLY A 194 -18.16 -3.61 -22.25
N ARG A 195 -19.28 -3.70 -22.97
CA ARG A 195 -19.27 -4.01 -24.41
C ARG A 195 -18.78 -2.79 -25.20
N LEU A 196 -17.81 -3.02 -26.07
CA LEU A 196 -17.29 -1.99 -26.95
C LEU A 196 -18.36 -1.57 -27.96
N ILE A 197 -18.71 -0.28 -27.97
CA ILE A 197 -19.68 0.34 -28.88
C ILE A 197 -18.99 1.11 -29.99
N HIS A 198 -17.95 1.88 -29.64
CA HIS A 198 -17.19 2.69 -30.57
C HIS A 198 -15.72 2.66 -30.22
N LYS A 199 -14.85 2.72 -31.23
CA LYS A 199 -13.41 2.77 -31.08
C LYS A 199 -12.82 3.66 -32.15
N GLU A 200 -11.95 4.57 -31.75
CA GLU A 200 -11.19 5.39 -32.71
C GLU A 200 -9.77 5.65 -32.22
N ILE A 201 -8.88 5.95 -33.17
CA ILE A 201 -7.51 6.39 -32.92
C ILE A 201 -7.47 7.89 -33.29
N PRO A 202 -7.44 8.79 -32.30
CA PRO A 202 -7.48 10.21 -32.58
C PRO A 202 -6.20 10.65 -33.31
N PRO A 203 -6.32 11.47 -34.35
CA PRO A 203 -5.16 11.86 -35.16
C PRO A 203 -4.18 12.79 -34.41
N HIS A 204 -4.64 13.50 -33.39
CA HIS A 204 -3.82 14.48 -32.64
C HIS A 204 -4.30 14.65 -31.20
N ALA A 205 -3.46 15.25 -30.36
CA ALA A 205 -3.86 15.71 -29.02
C ALA A 205 -4.82 16.91 -29.13
N GLY A 206 -5.90 16.92 -28.33
CA GLY A 206 -6.84 18.03 -28.28
C GLY A 206 -8.29 17.61 -28.13
N LEU A 207 -9.16 18.29 -28.85
CA LEU A 207 -10.59 18.03 -28.85
C LEU A 207 -10.93 16.91 -29.83
N ILE A 208 -11.62 15.89 -29.33
CA ILE A 208 -12.10 14.75 -30.11
C ILE A 208 -13.62 14.79 -30.12
N GLU A 209 -14.23 14.69 -31.32
CA GLU A 209 -15.68 14.66 -31.50
C GLU A 209 -16.13 13.21 -31.75
N ILE A 210 -17.07 12.71 -30.95
CA ILE A 210 -17.60 11.36 -31.05
C ILE A 210 -19.09 11.45 -31.39
N GLU A 211 -19.48 10.89 -32.55
CA GLU A 211 -20.87 10.80 -32.92
C GLU A 211 -21.57 9.65 -32.18
N ILE A 212 -22.62 9.97 -31.44
CA ILE A 212 -23.36 9.00 -30.61
C ILE A 212 -24.86 8.93 -30.95
N ASN A 213 -25.24 9.42 -32.11
CA ASN A 213 -26.67 9.40 -32.59
C ASN A 213 -27.26 8.01 -32.61
N SER A 214 -26.45 6.99 -32.89
CA SER A 214 -26.89 5.60 -32.97
C SER A 214 -27.07 4.92 -31.61
N LEU A 215 -26.67 5.58 -30.51
CA LEU A 215 -26.80 5.02 -29.19
C LEU A 215 -28.21 5.22 -28.64
N SER A 216 -28.72 4.21 -27.94
CA SER A 216 -29.95 4.33 -27.15
C SER A 216 -29.70 5.19 -25.92
N SER A 217 -30.75 5.83 -25.39
CA SER A 217 -30.67 6.56 -24.13
C SER A 217 -30.16 5.65 -23.00
N GLY A 218 -29.19 6.12 -22.23
CA GLY A 218 -28.59 5.32 -21.17
C GLY A 218 -27.23 5.85 -20.69
N LEU A 219 -26.60 5.11 -19.79
CA LEU A 219 -25.28 5.40 -19.24
C LEU A 219 -24.20 4.68 -20.03
N TYR A 220 -23.15 5.42 -20.38
CA TYR A 220 -22.00 4.93 -21.13
C TYR A 220 -20.71 5.44 -20.50
N PHE A 221 -19.58 4.84 -20.89
CA PHE A 221 -18.24 5.23 -20.45
C PHE A 221 -17.34 5.47 -21.66
N VAL A 222 -16.55 6.54 -21.57
CA VAL A 222 -15.42 6.78 -22.48
C VAL A 222 -14.14 6.35 -21.78
N GLN A 223 -13.39 5.46 -22.41
CA GLN A 223 -12.09 5.02 -21.99
C GLN A 223 -11.05 5.58 -22.96
N VAL A 224 -10.03 6.24 -22.43
CA VAL A 224 -8.87 6.76 -23.18
C VAL A 224 -7.63 5.99 -22.75
N LEU A 225 -6.92 5.41 -23.70
CA LEU A 225 -5.60 4.83 -23.48
C LEU A 225 -4.54 5.79 -23.99
N ASP A 226 -3.54 6.06 -23.20
CA ASP A 226 -2.37 6.83 -23.60
C ASP A 226 -1.29 5.94 -24.23
N LYS A 227 -0.18 6.56 -24.69
CA LYS A 227 0.95 5.86 -25.29
C LYS A 227 1.73 4.98 -24.33
N ASN A 228 1.57 5.19 -23.01
CA ASN A 228 2.23 4.44 -21.95
C ASN A 228 1.37 3.25 -21.47
N GLY A 229 0.16 3.08 -22.06
CA GLY A 229 -0.79 2.06 -21.66
C GLY A 229 -1.65 2.44 -20.45
N GLN A 230 -1.53 3.67 -19.92
CA GLN A 230 -2.41 4.16 -18.88
C GLN A 230 -3.80 4.40 -19.42
N SER A 231 -4.82 4.05 -18.62
CA SER A 231 -6.23 4.16 -18.98
C SER A 231 -6.92 5.17 -18.09
N SER A 232 -7.64 6.10 -18.71
CA SER A 232 -8.55 7.03 -18.03
C SER A 232 -9.99 6.75 -18.47
N ILE A 233 -10.92 6.78 -17.54
CA ILE A 233 -12.34 6.46 -17.81
C ILE A 233 -13.21 7.58 -17.26
N GLU A 234 -14.16 8.05 -18.11
CA GLU A 234 -15.19 9.00 -17.73
C GLU A 234 -16.57 8.54 -18.17
N ARG A 235 -17.61 8.91 -17.44
CA ARG A 235 -19.01 8.54 -17.74
C ARG A 235 -19.78 9.66 -18.41
N PHE A 236 -20.71 9.31 -19.29
CA PHE A 236 -21.70 10.23 -19.83
C PHE A 236 -23.09 9.61 -19.93
N VAL A 237 -24.09 10.47 -19.95
CA VAL A 237 -25.52 10.09 -20.11
C VAL A 237 -25.96 10.46 -21.51
N LYS A 238 -26.43 9.46 -22.29
CA LYS A 238 -27.10 9.65 -23.58
C LYS A 238 -28.59 9.86 -23.37
N GLU A 239 -29.14 10.95 -23.89
CA GLU A 239 -30.58 11.23 -23.94
C GLU A 239 -31.22 10.71 -25.22
#